data_37d08ed5b39fde6c114e0ae13fc4177b
#
_entry.id   37d08ed5b39fde6c114e0ae13fc4177b
#
_cell.length_a   1.000
_cell.length_b   1.000
_cell.length_c   1.000
_cell.angle_alpha   90.00
_cell.angle_beta   90.00
_cell.angle_gamma   90.00
#
_symmetry.space_group_name_H-M   'P 1'
#
loop_
_entity.id
_entity.type
_entity.pdbx_description
1 polymer ?
#
loop_
_entity_poly.entity_id
_entity_poly.type
_entity_poly.pdbx_seq_one_letter_code
_entity_poly.pdbx_strand_id
1 'polypeptide(L)'
;MQNLLEHLTSSISAFDIIYLIITLLTVIQCTKKGFVLSLLSASKWLLTLIITIILVPKLRPWAKNYIDSEYLLDIGLGIVIFICTIFIILMISRAIGQVVKYSGLGSVDSFFGFFFGIFKGYVVCVVLFSIVNWFYIYEKWPIDVEKSFTFSYVYKGSKYLIEEFPSEKKYNDAKEKIEKI
;
A
#
# COMPACT_ATOMS: atom_id res chain seq x y z
N MET A 1 -36.90 -15.85 -14.17
CA MET A 1 -36.14 -14.63 -13.88
C MET A 1 -36.05 -14.40 -12.37
N GLN A 2 -37.11 -14.58 -11.57
CA GLN A 2 -37.08 -14.48 -10.12
C GLN A 2 -36.15 -15.50 -9.45
N ASN A 3 -36.15 -16.76 -9.84
CA ASN A 3 -35.28 -17.81 -9.30
C ASN A 3 -33.78 -17.54 -9.55
N LEU A 4 -33.43 -16.84 -10.63
CA LEU A 4 -32.04 -16.46 -10.94
C LEU A 4 -31.58 -15.29 -10.08
N LEU A 5 -32.46 -14.34 -9.79
CA LEU A 5 -32.20 -13.23 -8.89
C LEU A 5 -32.10 -13.69 -7.44
N GLU A 6 -32.95 -14.61 -6.99
CA GLU A 6 -32.89 -15.21 -5.66
C GLU A 6 -31.59 -16.04 -5.48
N HIS A 7 -31.17 -16.76 -6.51
CA HIS A 7 -29.89 -17.51 -6.47
C HIS A 7 -28.67 -16.59 -6.46
N LEU A 8 -28.72 -15.46 -7.15
CA LEU A 8 -27.63 -14.46 -7.13
C LEU A 8 -27.58 -13.71 -5.80
N THR A 9 -28.74 -13.34 -5.24
CA THR A 9 -28.80 -12.64 -3.94
C THR A 9 -28.46 -13.54 -2.75
N SER A 10 -28.73 -14.84 -2.82
CA SER A 10 -28.36 -15.80 -1.77
C SER A 10 -26.86 -16.17 -1.78
N SER A 11 -26.16 -15.93 -2.90
CA SER A 11 -24.74 -16.25 -3.08
C SER A 11 -23.80 -15.07 -2.85
N ILE A 12 -24.30 -13.83 -2.75
CA ILE A 12 -23.49 -12.63 -2.54
C ILE A 12 -23.45 -12.32 -1.03
N SER A 13 -22.29 -12.49 -0.43
CA SER A 13 -22.07 -12.09 0.94
C SER A 13 -21.89 -10.56 1.06
N ALA A 14 -22.23 -10.00 2.22
CA ALA A 14 -21.92 -8.59 2.51
C ALA A 14 -20.43 -8.27 2.33
N PHE A 15 -19.56 -9.24 2.53
CA PHE A 15 -18.13 -9.11 2.27
C PHE A 15 -17.82 -8.85 0.78
N ASP A 16 -18.51 -9.56 -0.14
CA ASP A 16 -18.35 -9.36 -1.59
C ASP A 16 -18.78 -7.95 -2.02
N ILE A 17 -19.84 -7.42 -1.41
CA ILE A 17 -20.33 -6.07 -1.69
C ILE A 17 -19.27 -5.04 -1.27
N ILE A 18 -18.70 -5.18 -0.07
CA ILE A 18 -17.63 -4.29 0.43
C ILE A 18 -16.41 -4.37 -0.49
N TYR A 19 -15.98 -5.57 -0.85
CA TYR A 19 -14.88 -5.80 -1.78
C TYR A 19 -15.12 -5.11 -3.13
N LEU A 20 -16.32 -5.27 -3.68
CA LEU A 20 -16.71 -4.68 -4.96
C LEU A 20 -16.71 -3.15 -4.89
N ILE A 21 -17.25 -2.56 -3.82
CA ILE A 21 -17.24 -1.11 -3.63
C ILE A 21 -15.80 -0.57 -3.58
N ILE A 22 -14.94 -1.17 -2.76
CA ILE A 22 -13.54 -0.74 -2.64
C ILE A 22 -12.82 -0.87 -4.00
N THR A 23 -13.01 -1.99 -4.68
CA THR A 23 -12.38 -2.25 -5.98
C THR A 23 -12.88 -1.27 -7.04
N LEU A 24 -14.18 -1.00 -7.12
CA LEU A 24 -14.74 0.00 -8.04
C LEU A 24 -14.17 1.40 -7.77
N LEU A 25 -14.11 1.81 -6.52
CA LEU A 25 -13.54 3.12 -6.16
C LEU A 25 -12.08 3.24 -6.57
N THR A 26 -11.26 2.21 -6.33
CA THR A 26 -9.84 2.21 -6.72
C THR A 26 -9.68 2.17 -8.24
N VAL A 27 -10.50 1.42 -8.96
CA VAL A 27 -10.52 1.37 -10.42
C VAL A 27 -10.85 2.75 -11.00
N ILE A 28 -11.94 3.38 -10.55
CA ILE A 28 -12.34 4.71 -11.02
C ILE A 28 -11.22 5.74 -10.75
N GLN A 29 -10.61 5.71 -9.57
CA GLN A 29 -9.50 6.61 -9.23
C GLN A 29 -8.27 6.38 -10.11
N CYS A 30 -7.87 5.12 -10.31
CA CYS A 30 -6.67 4.79 -11.07
C CYS A 30 -6.87 5.00 -12.58
N THR A 31 -8.06 4.73 -13.12
CA THR A 31 -8.40 5.02 -14.52
C THR A 31 -8.38 6.52 -14.80
N LYS A 32 -8.95 7.34 -13.90
CA LYS A 32 -8.96 8.80 -14.04
C LYS A 32 -7.57 9.43 -13.90
N LYS A 33 -6.73 8.91 -13.01
CA LYS A 33 -5.36 9.41 -12.79
C LYS A 33 -4.36 8.88 -13.81
N GLY A 34 -4.63 7.72 -14.38
CA GLY A 34 -3.71 6.93 -15.17
C GLY A 34 -2.83 6.01 -14.30
N PHE A 35 -2.21 5.05 -14.95
CA PHE A 35 -1.35 4.04 -14.32
C PHE A 35 -0.13 4.67 -13.64
N VAL A 36 0.61 5.50 -14.39
CA VAL A 36 1.88 6.09 -13.91
C VAL A 36 1.67 6.91 -12.65
N LEU A 37 0.68 7.80 -12.64
CA LEU A 37 0.37 8.61 -11.46
C LEU A 37 -0.18 7.79 -10.30
N SER A 38 -0.94 6.74 -10.58
CA SER A 38 -1.48 5.85 -9.55
C SER A 38 -0.38 5.03 -8.90
N LEU A 39 0.58 4.53 -9.68
CA LEU A 39 1.75 3.80 -9.21
C LEU A 39 2.64 4.70 -8.34
N LEU A 40 2.99 5.91 -8.82
CA LEU A 40 3.76 6.89 -8.05
C LEU A 40 3.04 7.28 -6.75
N SER A 41 1.72 7.45 -6.81
CA SER A 41 0.90 7.77 -5.62
C SER A 41 0.88 6.63 -4.59
N ALA A 42 0.91 5.38 -5.02
CA ALA A 42 0.99 4.23 -4.14
C ALA A 42 2.39 4.08 -3.53
N SER A 43 3.43 4.30 -4.34
CA SER A 43 4.83 4.09 -3.94
C SER A 43 5.45 5.27 -3.19
N LYS A 44 4.84 6.46 -3.19
CA LYS A 44 5.45 7.69 -2.65
C LYS A 44 5.94 7.57 -1.21
N TRP A 45 5.17 6.93 -0.35
CA TRP A 45 5.53 6.75 1.06
C TRP A 45 6.75 5.84 1.22
N LEU A 46 6.77 4.75 0.47
CA LEU A 46 7.85 3.78 0.49
C LEU A 46 9.14 4.38 -0.07
N LEU A 47 9.04 5.11 -1.19
CA LEU A 47 10.17 5.82 -1.79
C LEU A 47 10.70 6.90 -0.84
N THR A 48 9.82 7.68 -0.20
CA THR A 48 10.23 8.70 0.78
C THR A 48 11.01 8.06 1.92
N LEU A 49 10.52 6.95 2.45
CA LEU A 49 11.14 6.24 3.57
C LEU A 49 12.51 5.69 3.18
N ILE A 50 12.63 5.02 2.03
CA ILE A 50 13.90 4.49 1.52
C ILE A 50 14.93 5.61 1.34
N ILE A 51 14.54 6.70 0.66
CA ILE A 51 15.43 7.83 0.42
C ILE A 51 15.86 8.47 1.75
N THR A 52 14.95 8.61 2.72
CA THR A 52 15.28 9.15 4.04
C THR A 52 16.30 8.29 4.75
N ILE A 53 16.12 6.96 4.79
CA ILE A 53 17.05 6.02 5.42
C ILE A 53 18.44 6.10 4.78
N ILE A 54 18.53 6.33 3.47
CA ILE A 54 19.82 6.45 2.76
C ILE A 54 20.47 7.82 2.98
N LEU A 55 19.67 8.90 3.03
CA LEU A 55 20.19 10.27 3.11
C LEU A 55 20.60 10.67 4.54
N VAL A 56 19.89 10.21 5.55
CA VAL A 56 20.19 10.57 6.96
C VAL A 56 21.65 10.26 7.32
N PRO A 57 22.19 9.05 7.14
CA PRO A 57 23.58 8.77 7.50
C PRO A 57 24.59 9.55 6.65
N LYS A 58 24.24 9.91 5.39
CA LYS A 58 25.13 10.70 4.52
C LYS A 58 25.20 12.17 4.93
N LEU A 59 24.12 12.74 5.42
CA LEU A 59 24.04 14.15 5.82
C LEU A 59 24.39 14.37 7.31
N ARG A 60 24.36 13.31 8.13
CA ARG A 60 24.69 13.34 9.54
C ARG A 60 26.06 13.98 9.84
N PRO A 61 27.17 13.65 9.14
CA PRO A 61 28.49 14.25 9.42
C PRO A 61 28.50 15.76 9.21
N TRP A 62 27.73 16.24 8.21
CA TRP A 62 27.63 17.67 7.92
C TRP A 62 26.78 18.41 8.96
N ALA A 63 25.64 17.81 9.34
CA ALA A 63 24.73 18.40 10.33
C ALA A 63 25.30 18.40 11.77
N LYS A 64 26.20 17.48 12.09
CA LYS A 64 26.89 17.40 13.39
C LYS A 64 27.72 18.66 13.74
N ASN A 65 28.13 19.43 12.73
CA ASN A 65 28.84 20.67 12.91
C ASN A 65 27.92 21.82 13.41
N TYR A 66 26.63 21.67 13.38
CA TYR A 66 25.64 22.71 13.73
C TYR A 66 24.78 22.33 14.94
N ILE A 67 24.72 21.07 15.31
CA ILE A 67 23.85 20.56 16.38
C ILE A 67 24.62 19.63 17.29
N ASP A 68 24.84 20.07 18.54
CA ASP A 68 25.61 19.31 19.54
C ASP A 68 24.84 18.10 20.11
N SER A 69 23.50 18.14 20.11
CA SER A 69 22.68 17.08 20.68
C SER A 69 22.44 15.95 19.64
N GLU A 70 23.00 14.77 19.91
CA GLU A 70 22.83 13.60 19.00
C GLU A 70 21.36 13.21 18.77
N TYR A 71 20.51 13.31 19.78
CA TYR A 71 19.09 13.03 19.70
C TYR A 71 18.34 14.01 18.79
N LEU A 72 18.59 15.29 18.94
CA LEU A 72 18.03 16.34 18.11
C LEU A 72 18.52 16.23 16.67
N LEU A 73 19.77 15.84 16.50
CA LEU A 73 20.39 15.65 15.19
C LEU A 73 19.73 14.48 14.44
N ASP A 74 19.60 13.31 15.05
CA ASP A 74 19.09 12.11 14.35
C ASP A 74 17.58 12.22 14.06
N ILE A 75 16.78 12.64 15.03
CA ILE A 75 15.34 12.80 14.86
C ILE A 75 15.01 14.01 13.98
N GLY A 76 15.61 15.16 14.26
CA GLY A 76 15.35 16.40 13.53
C GLY A 76 15.78 16.30 12.07
N LEU A 77 16.99 15.77 11.81
CA LEU A 77 17.48 15.53 10.46
C LEU A 77 16.58 14.54 9.70
N GLY A 78 16.14 13.45 10.35
CA GLY A 78 15.23 12.48 9.78
C GLY A 78 13.90 13.11 9.36
N ILE A 79 13.29 13.91 10.22
CA ILE A 79 12.02 14.61 9.94
C ILE A 79 12.20 15.60 8.78
N VAL A 80 13.25 16.42 8.80
CA VAL A 80 13.50 17.42 7.75
C VAL A 80 13.71 16.75 6.39
N ILE A 81 14.55 15.71 6.34
CA ILE A 81 14.80 14.96 5.09
C ILE A 81 13.53 14.30 4.61
N PHE A 82 12.74 13.69 5.50
CA PHE A 82 11.47 13.06 5.14
C PHE A 82 10.50 14.06 4.51
N ILE A 83 10.32 15.23 5.12
CA ILE A 83 9.44 16.29 4.60
C ILE A 83 9.96 16.81 3.26
N CYS A 84 11.24 17.09 3.13
CA CYS A 84 11.83 17.56 1.87
C CYS A 84 11.67 16.51 0.76
N THR A 85 11.93 15.24 1.06
CA THR A 85 11.83 14.14 0.10
C THR A 85 10.41 13.95 -0.38
N ILE A 86 9.40 13.99 0.51
CA ILE A 86 8.00 13.84 0.11
C ILE A 86 7.56 15.00 -0.80
N PHE A 87 8.02 16.23 -0.53
CA PHE A 87 7.76 17.39 -1.40
C PHE A 87 8.36 17.20 -2.79
N ILE A 88 9.62 16.76 -2.89
CA ILE A 88 10.30 16.49 -4.15
C ILE A 88 9.56 15.42 -4.95
N ILE A 89 9.17 14.30 -4.30
CA ILE A 89 8.41 13.23 -4.96
C ILE A 89 7.05 13.73 -5.46
N LEU A 90 6.36 14.58 -4.71
CA LEU A 90 5.10 15.18 -5.14
C LEU A 90 5.29 16.10 -6.36
N MET A 91 6.36 16.90 -6.38
CA MET A 91 6.68 17.76 -7.54
C MET A 91 7.00 16.92 -8.78
N ILE A 92 7.84 15.90 -8.65
CA ILE A 92 8.17 14.97 -9.74
C ILE A 92 6.91 14.27 -10.25
N SER A 93 6.06 13.78 -9.35
CA SER A 93 4.80 13.12 -9.73
C SER A 93 3.87 14.03 -10.52
N ARG A 94 3.79 15.32 -10.17
CA ARG A 94 3.01 16.29 -10.93
C ARG A 94 3.59 16.56 -12.32
N ALA A 95 4.92 16.72 -12.41
CA ALA A 95 5.61 16.93 -13.68
C ALA A 95 5.41 15.73 -14.63
N ILE A 96 5.61 14.50 -14.14
CA ILE A 96 5.38 13.27 -14.92
C ILE A 96 3.92 13.19 -15.38
N GLY A 97 2.96 13.51 -14.51
CA GLY A 97 1.54 13.50 -14.88
C GLY A 97 1.18 14.51 -15.99
N GLN A 98 1.84 15.65 -16.05
CA GLN A 98 1.67 16.59 -17.13
C GLN A 98 2.26 16.02 -18.43
N VAL A 99 3.48 15.49 -18.40
CA VAL A 99 4.13 14.89 -19.58
C VAL A 99 3.26 13.77 -20.17
N VAL A 100 2.73 12.88 -19.36
CA VAL A 100 1.85 11.78 -19.82
C VAL A 100 0.59 12.31 -20.50
N LYS A 101 -0.02 13.38 -19.95
CA LYS A 101 -1.21 14.00 -20.56
C LYS A 101 -0.90 14.64 -21.92
N TYR A 102 0.25 15.33 -22.05
CA TYR A 102 0.63 16.02 -23.28
C TYR A 102 1.19 15.08 -24.36
N SER A 103 1.69 13.92 -24.00
CA SER A 103 2.28 12.94 -24.94
C SER A 103 1.25 12.17 -25.77
N GLY A 104 -0.05 12.38 -25.57
CA GLY A 104 -1.10 11.61 -26.25
C GLY A 104 -1.25 10.16 -25.73
N LEU A 105 -0.43 9.72 -24.78
CA LEU A 105 -0.47 8.39 -24.17
C LEU A 105 -1.55 8.25 -23.09
N GLY A 106 -2.35 9.29 -22.85
CA GLY A 106 -3.33 9.32 -21.79
C GLY A 106 -4.36 8.17 -21.82
N SER A 107 -4.79 7.75 -23.04
CA SER A 107 -5.72 6.62 -23.19
C SER A 107 -5.07 5.30 -22.81
N VAL A 108 -3.83 5.08 -23.22
CA VAL A 108 -3.06 3.86 -22.88
C VAL A 108 -2.76 3.83 -21.37
N ASP A 109 -2.36 4.96 -20.82
CA ASP A 109 -2.09 5.10 -19.37
C ASP A 109 -3.37 4.86 -18.54
N SER A 110 -4.52 5.36 -19.00
CA SER A 110 -5.81 5.10 -18.37
C SER A 110 -6.22 3.62 -18.44
N PHE A 111 -5.94 2.96 -19.57
CA PHE A 111 -6.20 1.53 -19.74
C PHE A 111 -5.39 0.70 -18.73
N PHE A 112 -4.08 0.94 -18.63
CA PHE A 112 -3.26 0.29 -17.60
C PHE A 112 -3.67 0.71 -16.20
N GLY A 113 -4.15 1.94 -16.02
CA GLY A 113 -4.72 2.44 -14.77
C GLY A 113 -5.92 1.62 -14.30
N PHE A 114 -6.77 1.16 -15.22
CA PHE A 114 -7.89 0.27 -14.90
C PHE A 114 -7.42 -1.05 -14.27
N PHE A 115 -6.47 -1.76 -14.91
CA PHE A 115 -5.91 -3.01 -14.37
C PHE A 115 -5.19 -2.79 -13.04
N PHE A 116 -4.41 -1.73 -12.95
CA PHE A 116 -3.75 -1.37 -11.70
C PHE A 116 -4.75 -1.05 -10.59
N GLY A 117 -5.89 -0.45 -10.93
CA GLY A 117 -6.98 -0.19 -10.00
C GLY A 117 -7.58 -1.46 -9.39
N ILE A 118 -7.75 -2.52 -10.20
CA ILE A 118 -8.21 -3.83 -9.72
C ILE A 118 -7.19 -4.42 -8.75
N PHE A 119 -5.91 -4.45 -9.15
CA PHE A 119 -4.82 -4.94 -8.31
C PHE A 119 -4.72 -4.16 -6.99
N LYS A 120 -4.74 -2.84 -7.07
CA LYS A 120 -4.72 -1.96 -5.89
C LYS A 120 -5.92 -2.20 -4.98
N GLY A 121 -7.12 -2.38 -5.55
CA GLY A 121 -8.34 -2.70 -4.81
C GLY A 121 -8.20 -4.00 -4.01
N TYR A 122 -7.67 -5.04 -4.64
CA TYR A 122 -7.36 -6.29 -3.96
C TYR A 122 -6.39 -6.09 -2.80
N VAL A 123 -5.26 -5.41 -3.03
CA VAL A 123 -4.26 -5.14 -1.98
C VAL A 123 -4.85 -4.35 -0.81
N VAL A 124 -5.66 -3.32 -1.10
CA VAL A 124 -6.35 -2.53 -0.07
C VAL A 124 -7.29 -3.42 0.76
N CYS A 125 -8.07 -4.29 0.11
CA CYS A 125 -8.96 -5.23 0.80
C CYS A 125 -8.19 -6.21 1.68
N VAL A 126 -7.07 -6.76 1.18
CA VAL A 126 -6.19 -7.66 1.96
C VAL A 126 -5.66 -6.96 3.21
N VAL A 127 -5.15 -5.72 3.07
CA VAL A 127 -4.62 -4.94 4.19
C VAL A 127 -5.72 -4.61 5.21
N LEU A 128 -6.87 -4.11 4.74
CA LEU A 128 -8.00 -3.80 5.63
C LEU A 128 -8.51 -5.04 6.35
N PHE A 129 -8.67 -6.15 5.64
CA PHE A 129 -9.05 -7.43 6.26
C PHE A 129 -8.02 -7.86 7.31
N SER A 130 -6.72 -7.80 7.00
CA SER A 130 -5.66 -8.17 7.94
C SER A 130 -5.69 -7.33 9.22
N ILE A 131 -5.91 -6.01 9.08
CA ILE A 131 -6.03 -5.10 10.23
C ILE A 131 -7.25 -5.46 11.07
N VAL A 132 -8.43 -5.60 10.44
CA VAL A 132 -9.67 -5.91 11.18
C VAL A 132 -9.58 -7.29 11.84
N ASN A 133 -9.06 -8.29 11.12
CA ASN A 133 -8.89 -9.65 11.65
C ASN A 133 -7.89 -9.72 12.81
N TRP A 134 -6.91 -8.81 12.86
CA TRP A 134 -5.99 -8.69 13.99
C TRP A 134 -6.70 -8.25 15.27
N PHE A 135 -7.64 -7.30 15.18
CA PHE A 135 -8.40 -6.82 16.34
C PHE A 135 -9.61 -7.69 16.66
N TYR A 136 -10.25 -8.22 15.64
CA TYR A 136 -11.49 -9.00 15.78
C TYR A 136 -11.50 -10.14 14.77
N ILE A 137 -11.31 -11.35 15.25
CA ILE A 137 -11.17 -12.57 14.44
C ILE A 137 -12.43 -12.77 13.58
N TYR A 138 -12.26 -13.06 12.29
CA TYR A 138 -13.33 -13.16 11.29
C TYR A 138 -14.42 -14.19 11.65
N GLU A 139 -14.07 -15.25 12.41
CA GLU A 139 -15.02 -16.27 12.89
C GLU A 139 -16.13 -15.70 13.81
N LYS A 140 -15.88 -14.55 14.42
CA LYS A 140 -16.83 -13.85 15.31
C LYS A 140 -17.63 -12.74 14.60
N TRP A 141 -17.41 -12.55 13.30
CA TRP A 141 -18.11 -11.51 12.57
C TRP A 141 -19.59 -11.88 12.41
N PRO A 142 -20.52 -10.91 12.48
CA PRO A 142 -21.94 -11.13 12.30
C PRO A 142 -22.33 -11.39 10.82
N ILE A 143 -21.34 -11.61 9.95
CA ILE A 143 -21.47 -11.81 8.50
C ILE A 143 -20.93 -13.19 8.17
N ASP A 144 -21.66 -13.95 7.38
CA ASP A 144 -21.23 -15.26 6.90
C ASP A 144 -20.22 -15.06 5.75
N VAL A 145 -18.94 -14.91 6.13
CA VAL A 145 -17.83 -14.64 5.20
C VAL A 145 -17.43 -15.89 4.40
N GLU A 146 -17.73 -17.08 4.90
CA GLU A 146 -17.35 -18.33 4.25
C GLU A 146 -18.13 -18.56 2.94
N LYS A 147 -19.32 -18.00 2.82
CA LYS A 147 -20.13 -18.01 1.59
C LYS A 147 -19.64 -17.03 0.54
N SER A 148 -18.72 -16.13 0.89
CA SER A 148 -18.20 -15.12 -0.02
C SER A 148 -17.22 -15.73 -1.03
N PHE A 149 -17.42 -15.39 -2.31
CA PHE A 149 -16.52 -15.78 -3.38
C PHE A 149 -15.13 -15.11 -3.25
N THR A 150 -15.10 -13.85 -2.82
CA THR A 150 -13.86 -13.06 -2.73
C THR A 150 -13.10 -13.30 -1.43
N PHE A 151 -13.76 -13.76 -0.37
CA PHE A 151 -13.16 -13.99 0.93
C PHE A 151 -11.96 -14.93 0.88
N SER A 152 -12.08 -16.07 0.18
CA SER A 152 -10.99 -17.05 0.07
C SER A 152 -9.70 -16.45 -0.50
N TYR A 153 -9.82 -15.56 -1.49
CA TYR A 153 -8.67 -14.88 -2.09
C TYR A 153 -8.06 -13.82 -1.16
N VAL A 154 -8.91 -13.04 -0.50
CA VAL A 154 -8.47 -12.02 0.46
C VAL A 154 -7.82 -12.67 1.69
N TYR A 155 -8.39 -13.75 2.20
CA TYR A 155 -7.84 -14.51 3.33
C TYR A 155 -6.47 -15.11 3.00
N LYS A 156 -6.32 -15.74 1.83
CA LYS A 156 -5.01 -16.24 1.37
C LYS A 156 -3.99 -15.11 1.26
N GLY A 157 -4.36 -13.98 0.66
CA GLY A 157 -3.49 -12.81 0.58
C GLY A 157 -3.09 -12.27 1.95
N SER A 158 -4.02 -12.22 2.90
CA SER A 158 -3.75 -11.82 4.28
C SER A 158 -2.77 -12.77 4.98
N LYS A 159 -2.93 -14.08 4.78
CA LYS A 159 -2.03 -15.09 5.35
C LYS A 159 -0.61 -14.93 4.81
N TYR A 160 -0.44 -14.76 3.50
CA TYR A 160 0.86 -14.45 2.90
C TYR A 160 1.48 -13.18 3.48
N LEU A 161 0.69 -12.14 3.66
CA LEU A 161 1.16 -10.87 4.19
C LEU A 161 1.65 -11.01 5.64
N ILE A 162 0.98 -11.81 6.46
CA ILE A 162 1.35 -12.06 7.86
C ILE A 162 2.58 -12.99 7.95
N GLU A 163 2.67 -14.02 7.10
CA GLU A 163 3.78 -14.97 7.09
C GLU A 163 5.11 -14.34 6.62
N GLU A 164 5.04 -13.31 5.75
CA GLU A 164 6.20 -12.54 5.29
C GLU A 164 6.69 -11.53 6.33
N PHE A 165 5.85 -11.11 7.29
CA PHE A 165 6.34 -10.29 8.39
C PHE A 165 7.34 -11.11 9.23
N PRO A 166 8.54 -10.58 9.49
CA PRO A 166 9.55 -11.28 10.26
C PRO A 166 9.00 -11.57 11.65
N SER A 167 8.73 -12.85 11.92
CA SER A 167 8.46 -13.31 13.29
C SER A 167 9.70 -13.03 14.15
N GLU A 168 9.54 -12.86 15.47
CA GLU A 168 10.68 -12.68 16.40
C GLU A 168 11.79 -13.72 16.19
N LYS A 169 11.44 -14.95 15.80
CA LYS A 169 12.42 -15.99 15.42
C LYS A 169 13.27 -15.58 14.21
N LYS A 170 12.65 -15.13 13.12
CA LYS A 170 13.39 -14.68 11.93
C LYS A 170 14.27 -13.47 12.20
N TYR A 171 13.82 -12.56 13.09
CA TYR A 171 14.61 -11.41 13.51
C TYR A 171 15.83 -11.84 14.34
N ASN A 172 15.65 -12.76 15.31
CA ASN A 172 16.73 -13.25 16.14
C ASN A 172 17.73 -14.09 15.34
N ASP A 173 17.28 -14.93 14.40
CA ASP A 173 18.15 -15.69 13.50
C ASP A 173 18.96 -14.77 12.56
N ALA A 174 18.37 -13.68 12.09
CA ALA A 174 19.07 -12.69 11.27
C ALA A 174 20.12 -11.93 12.10
N LYS A 175 19.78 -11.57 13.34
CA LYS A 175 20.69 -10.89 14.27
C LYS A 175 21.90 -11.79 14.62
N GLU A 176 21.65 -13.07 14.91
CA GLU A 176 22.72 -14.05 15.22
C GLU A 176 23.65 -14.31 14.02
N LYS A 177 23.13 -14.23 12.80
CA LYS A 177 23.94 -14.31 11.57
C LYS A 177 24.82 -13.08 11.36
N ILE A 178 24.37 -11.90 11.73
CA ILE A 178 25.13 -10.66 11.60
C ILE A 178 26.23 -10.60 12.68
N GLU A 179 25.97 -11.08 13.88
CA GLU A 179 26.95 -11.13 14.97
C GLU A 179 28.09 -12.15 14.76
N LYS A 180 27.90 -13.10 13.82
CA LYS A 180 28.91 -14.13 13.47
C LYS A 180 29.79 -13.77 12.27
N ILE A 181 29.61 -12.58 11.66
CA ILE A 181 30.43 -12.01 10.59
C ILE A 181 31.39 -10.95 11.15
#